data_a0e05d13ac1438c8a9bcd1072f0e9031
#
_entry.id   a0e05d13ac1438c8a9bcd1072f0e9031
#
_cell.length_a   1.000
_cell.length_b   1.000
_cell.length_c   1.000
_cell.angle_alpha   90.00
_cell.angle_beta   90.00
_cell.angle_gamma   90.00
#
_symmetry.space_group_name_H-M   'P 1'
#
loop_
_entity.id
_entity.type
_entity.pdbx_description
1 polymer ?
#
loop_
_entity_poly.entity_id
_entity_poly.type
_entity_poly.pdbx_seq_one_letter_code
_entity_poly.pdbx_strand_id
1 'polypeptide(L)' 'MKNKLKVFRAMHDLTQEDLANKLGVTRQTVLSLEAGRYDPSIGLAFRIAKLFNVKIEDVFEYEGDRGDFHGLPPGLTP' A
#
# COMPACT_ATOMS: atom_id res chain seq x y z
N MET A 1 -6.43 3.65 4.01
CA MET A 1 -6.41 3.15 2.62
C MET A 1 -6.62 1.65 2.62
N LYS A 2 -7.57 1.18 1.86
CA LYS A 2 -7.77 -0.26 1.69
C LYS A 2 -6.59 -0.87 0.96
N ASN A 3 -6.24 -2.09 1.34
CA ASN A 3 -5.14 -2.78 0.69
C ASN A 3 -5.26 -4.29 0.83
N LYS A 4 -4.49 -4.96 0.01
CA LYS A 4 -4.40 -6.42 0.00
C LYS A 4 -3.07 -6.91 0.57
N LEU A 5 -2.43 -6.08 1.39
CA LEU A 5 -1.11 -6.41 1.94
C LEU A 5 -1.13 -7.72 2.71
N LYS A 6 -2.15 -7.92 3.53
CA LYS A 6 -2.31 -9.16 4.30
C LYS A 6 -2.43 -10.37 3.38
N VAL A 7 -3.15 -10.22 2.27
CA VAL A 7 -3.33 -11.31 1.30
C VAL A 7 -1.98 -11.67 0.66
N PHE A 8 -1.24 -10.67 0.19
CA PHE A 8 0.08 -10.92 -0.41
C PHE A 8 1.04 -11.51 0.59
N ARG A 9 1.02 -11.03 1.83
CA ARG A 9 1.85 -11.58 2.89
C ARG A 9 1.54 -13.06 3.11
N ALA A 10 0.26 -13.40 3.20
CA ALA A 10 -0.16 -14.78 3.39
C ALA A 10 0.24 -15.68 2.22
N MET A 11 0.11 -15.17 1.00
CA MET A 11 0.50 -15.91 -0.20
C MET A 11 1.99 -16.27 -0.21
N HIS A 12 2.80 -15.47 0.44
CA HIS A 12 4.25 -15.68 0.53
C HIS A 12 4.68 -16.29 1.86
N ASP A 13 3.73 -16.74 2.66
CA ASP A 13 4.00 -17.36 3.97
C ASP A 13 4.83 -16.48 4.90
N LEU A 14 4.61 -15.18 4.86
CA LEU A 14 5.32 -14.23 5.70
C LEU A 14 4.51 -13.87 6.93
N THR A 15 5.15 -13.87 8.09
CA THR A 15 4.55 -13.28 9.28
C THR A 15 4.62 -11.75 9.14
N GLN A 16 3.88 -11.04 9.99
CA GLN A 16 3.97 -9.58 10.03
C GLN A 16 5.39 -9.13 10.33
N GLU A 17 6.07 -9.84 11.21
CA GLU A 17 7.45 -9.52 11.55
C GLU A 17 8.39 -9.77 10.38
N ASP A 18 8.21 -10.88 9.67
CA ASP A 18 8.99 -11.17 8.46
C ASP A 18 8.84 -10.06 7.44
N LEU A 19 7.61 -9.62 7.21
CA LEU A 19 7.33 -8.55 6.26
C LEU A 19 7.98 -7.24 6.72
N ALA A 20 7.87 -6.93 8.01
CA ALA A 20 8.49 -5.74 8.60
C ALA A 20 10.00 -5.74 8.36
N ASN A 21 10.65 -6.87 8.59
CA ASN A 21 12.08 -7.00 8.39
C ASN A 21 12.46 -6.81 6.92
N LYS A 22 11.69 -7.40 6.03
CA LYS A 22 11.96 -7.28 4.58
C LYS A 22 11.77 -5.84 4.08
N LEU A 23 10.84 -5.11 4.67
CA LEU A 23 10.56 -3.73 4.28
C LEU A 23 11.40 -2.71 5.02
N GLY A 24 12.12 -3.13 6.07
CA GLY A 24 12.90 -2.21 6.88
C GLY A 24 12.04 -1.29 7.74
N VAL A 25 10.91 -1.78 8.19
CA VAL A 25 10.00 -1.02 9.06
C VAL A 25 9.72 -1.84 10.32
N THR A 26 9.01 -1.26 11.28
CA THR A 26 8.61 -1.97 12.48
C THR A 26 7.40 -2.85 12.21
N ARG A 27 7.23 -3.86 13.04
CA ARG A 27 6.03 -4.70 13.00
C ARG A 27 4.76 -3.87 13.18
N GLN A 28 4.82 -2.87 14.07
CA GLN A 28 3.69 -1.97 14.30
C GLN A 28 3.29 -1.23 13.02
N THR A 29 4.27 -0.86 12.21
CA THR A 29 4.01 -0.24 10.90
C THR A 29 3.23 -1.20 10.00
N VAL A 30 3.63 -2.46 9.96
CA VAL A 30 2.91 -3.46 9.16
C VAL A 30 1.48 -3.63 9.65
N LEU A 31 1.29 -3.72 10.97
CA LEU A 31 -0.03 -3.81 11.56
C LEU A 31 -0.93 -2.64 11.15
N SER A 32 -0.38 -1.44 11.23
CA SER A 32 -1.14 -0.23 10.89
C SER A 32 -1.45 -0.14 9.40
N LEU A 33 -0.51 -0.56 8.55
CA LEU A 33 -0.74 -0.63 7.11
C LEU A 33 -1.85 -1.61 6.78
N GLU A 34 -1.78 -2.83 7.31
CA GLU A 34 -2.79 -3.85 7.03
C GLU A 34 -4.17 -3.44 7.52
N ALA A 35 -4.22 -2.70 8.62
CA ALA A 35 -5.48 -2.19 9.17
C ALA A 35 -6.04 -1.00 8.38
N GLY A 36 -5.28 -0.46 7.44
CA GLY A 36 -5.70 0.70 6.67
C GLY A 36 -5.73 1.99 7.46
N ARG A 37 -4.97 2.05 8.56
CA ARG A 37 -4.98 3.21 9.46
C ARG A 37 -4.20 4.40 8.94
N TYR A 38 -3.28 4.17 8.03
CA TYR A 38 -2.54 5.25 7.41
C TYR A 38 -2.05 4.81 6.04
N ASP A 39 -1.74 5.80 5.22
CA ASP A 39 -1.23 5.55 3.88
C ASP A 39 0.29 5.44 3.93
N PRO A 40 0.88 4.49 3.22
CA PRO A 40 2.33 4.40 3.18
C PRO A 40 2.94 5.58 2.42
N SER A 41 4.19 5.90 2.74
CA SER A 41 4.95 6.81 1.89
C SER A 41 5.07 6.19 0.50
N ILE A 42 5.30 7.04 -0.50
CA ILE A 42 5.43 6.53 -1.86
C ILE A 42 6.60 5.57 -1.97
N GLY A 43 7.70 5.85 -1.27
CA GLY A 43 8.85 4.94 -1.27
C GLY A 43 8.52 3.58 -0.67
N LEU A 44 7.77 3.57 0.42
CA LEU A 44 7.36 2.32 1.05
C LEU A 44 6.39 1.54 0.14
N ALA A 45 5.46 2.24 -0.50
CA ALA A 45 4.52 1.61 -1.43
C ALA A 45 5.26 0.93 -2.58
N PHE A 46 6.28 1.60 -3.15
CA PHE A 46 7.09 1.01 -4.20
C PHE A 46 7.88 -0.20 -3.70
N ARG A 47 8.43 -0.14 -2.49
CA ARG A 47 9.15 -1.28 -1.92
C ARG A 47 8.25 -2.49 -1.73
N ILE A 48 7.02 -2.26 -1.28
CA ILE A 48 6.03 -3.32 -1.12
C ILE A 48 5.70 -3.96 -2.47
N ALA A 49 5.40 -3.14 -3.46
CA ALA A 49 5.08 -3.63 -4.80
C ALA A 49 6.24 -4.44 -5.38
N LYS A 50 7.45 -3.95 -5.20
CA LYS A 50 8.65 -4.61 -5.70
C LYS A 50 8.90 -5.94 -4.98
N LEU A 51 8.68 -5.98 -3.68
CA LEU A 51 8.84 -7.19 -2.88
C LEU A 51 7.96 -8.31 -3.40
N PHE A 52 6.71 -8.00 -3.72
CA PHE A 52 5.75 -8.99 -4.20
C PHE A 52 5.72 -9.08 -5.73
N ASN A 53 6.54 -8.30 -6.41
CA ASN A 53 6.61 -8.27 -7.87
C ASN A 53 5.25 -8.01 -8.52
N VAL A 54 4.58 -7.01 -8.01
CA VAL A 54 3.26 -6.57 -8.50
C VAL A 54 3.26 -5.05 -8.61
N LYS A 55 2.18 -4.51 -9.15
CA LYS A 55 2.02 -3.06 -9.23
C LYS A 55 1.49 -2.52 -7.91
N ILE A 56 1.74 -1.24 -7.64
CA ILE A 56 1.22 -0.59 -6.44
C ILE A 56 -0.30 -0.73 -6.37
N GLU A 57 -0.99 -0.54 -7.49
CA GLU A 57 -2.43 -0.62 -7.53
C GLU A 57 -2.98 -2.04 -7.35
N ASP A 58 -2.12 -3.05 -7.45
CA ASP A 58 -2.52 -4.43 -7.12
C ASP A 58 -2.61 -4.62 -5.62
N VAL A 59 -1.87 -3.82 -4.85
CA VAL A 59 -1.82 -3.92 -3.39
C VAL A 59 -2.73 -2.92 -2.73
N PHE A 60 -2.70 -1.66 -3.19
CA PHE A 60 -3.41 -0.56 -2.55
C PHE A 60 -4.58 -0.10 -3.40
N GLU A 61 -5.75 0.01 -2.77
CA GLU A 61 -6.93 0.60 -3.39
C GLU A 61 -7.03 2.05 -2.93
N TYR A 62 -6.90 2.97 -3.86
CA TYR A 62 -7.13 4.36 -3.54
C TYR A 62 -8.62 4.63 -3.48
N GLU A 63 -9.08 5.02 -2.31
CA GLU A 63 -10.48 5.35 -2.09
C GLU A 63 -10.70 6.85 -2.19
N GLY A 64 -9.80 7.53 -2.90
CA GLY A 64 -9.88 8.95 -3.06
C GLY A 64 -11.23 9.38 -3.59
N ASP A 65 -11.66 10.53 -3.10
CA ASP A 65 -12.92 11.10 -3.48
C ASP A 65 -12.84 11.55 -4.94
N ARG A 66 -13.81 11.13 -5.74
CA ARG A 66 -13.91 11.58 -7.12
C ARG A 66 -14.08 13.09 -7.22
N GLY A 67 -14.63 13.69 -6.20
CA GLY A 67 -14.77 15.13 -6.11
C GLY A 67 -13.44 15.85 -6.08
N ASP A 68 -12.38 15.17 -5.71
CA ASP A 68 -11.04 15.74 -5.69
C ASP A 68 -10.58 16.23 -7.06
N PHE A 69 -11.17 15.71 -8.11
CA PHE A 69 -10.80 16.09 -9.46
C PHE A 69 -11.67 17.19 -10.03
N HIS A 70 -12.68 17.61 -9.29
CA HIS A 70 -13.52 18.72 -9.72
C HIS A 70 -12.71 20.01 -9.70
N GLY A 71 -12.75 20.75 -10.78
CA GLY A 71 -12.02 22.00 -10.88
C GLY A 71 -10.57 21.86 -11.30
N LEU A 72 -10.10 20.65 -11.50
CA LEU A 72 -8.77 20.45 -12.06
C LEU A 72 -8.76 20.78 -13.54
N PRO A 73 -7.68 21.40 -14.05
CA PRO A 73 -7.58 21.68 -15.46
C PRO A 73 -7.62 20.39 -16.28
N PRO A 74 -8.15 20.46 -17.51
CA PRO A 74 -8.06 19.32 -18.41
C PRO A 74 -6.60 18.89 -18.58
N GLY A 75 -6.38 17.59 -18.61
CA GLY A 75 -5.03 17.04 -18.72
C GLY A 75 -4.37 16.73 -17.39
N LEU A 76 -4.91 17.24 -16.28
CA LEU A 76 -4.44 16.89 -14.93
C LEU A 76 -5.32 15.86 -14.24
N THR A 77 -6.50 15.65 -14.78
CA THR A 77 -7.38 14.60 -14.28
C THR A 77 -6.92 13.25 -14.81
N PRO A 78 -6.95 12.22 -14.01
CA PRO A 78 -6.57 10.89 -14.46
C PRO A 78 -7.51 10.34 -15.54
#